data_114bb9e01c23b829b7cbdce4a8a4cdbc
#
_entry.id   114bb9e01c23b829b7cbdce4a8a4cdbc
#
_cell.length_a   1.000
_cell.length_b   1.000
_cell.length_c   1.000
_cell.angle_alpha   90.00
_cell.angle_beta   90.00
_cell.angle_gamma   90.00
#
_symmetry.space_group_name_H-M   'P 1'
#
loop_
_entity.id
_entity.type
_entity.pdbx_description
1 polymer ?
#
loop_
_entity_poly.entity_id
_entity_poly.type
_entity_poly.pdbx_seq_one_letter_code
_entity_poly.pdbx_strand_id
1 'polypeptide(L)'
;MPLTSTLKKGSQDPYVTDVQQQLIALGFPLPRFGADGVLGDETLTAYGAFLISQGLRAPTDEPPKSITPSGTATLESAFNALSKKAGGGDVIDERKNHPHAGRSVSKPYRKWSDVTAIVLHQTAASLGEKAADWHDVHAHFGVTRKGKIFQLYSLTEICNHANGLNSRSVGIEIDGWYAGIEGKPNTLWQPDKKNPTRTPMNLPAAQANAVKQAVSSIIDSVAANNGKITHIHPHRQASDERQSDPGSLIWQTLGIWAQETLNLSDGGANFKVGTGLTIPKEWDARYVNNKY
;
A
#
# COMPACT_ATOMS: atom_id res chain seq x y z
N MET A 1 7.24 -10.12 13.06
CA MET A 1 8.01 -10.67 14.23
C MET A 1 9.35 -9.95 14.26
N PRO A 2 9.94 -9.65 15.42
CA PRO A 2 11.26 -8.99 15.46
C PRO A 2 12.34 -9.93 14.88
N LEU A 3 13.33 -9.34 14.21
CA LEU A 3 14.49 -10.08 13.73
C LEU A 3 15.21 -10.75 14.89
N THR A 4 15.43 -12.05 14.80
CA THR A 4 16.06 -12.85 15.88
C THR A 4 17.54 -13.15 15.63
N SER A 5 18.02 -12.96 14.40
CA SER A 5 19.41 -13.23 14.00
C SER A 5 19.97 -12.10 13.13
N THR A 6 21.30 -11.99 13.08
CA THR A 6 21.99 -10.99 12.26
C THR A 6 21.90 -11.35 10.77
N LEU A 7 21.43 -10.41 9.97
CA LEU A 7 21.45 -10.49 8.50
C LEU A 7 22.83 -10.12 7.98
N LYS A 8 23.42 -10.96 7.17
CA LYS A 8 24.74 -10.75 6.54
C LYS A 8 24.60 -10.45 5.06
N LYS A 9 25.61 -9.83 4.47
CA LYS A 9 25.65 -9.61 3.02
C LYS A 9 25.34 -10.91 2.27
N GLY A 10 24.43 -10.86 1.32
CA GLY A 10 23.92 -12.02 0.57
C GLY A 10 22.71 -12.71 1.19
N SER A 11 22.26 -12.31 2.40
CA SER A 11 21.02 -12.81 2.97
C SER A 11 19.85 -12.51 2.05
N GLN A 12 19.00 -13.50 1.84
CA GLN A 12 17.71 -13.42 1.17
C GLN A 12 16.65 -13.85 2.18
N ASP A 13 16.02 -12.87 2.80
CA ASP A 13 15.07 -13.08 3.91
C ASP A 13 13.97 -12.02 3.76
N PRO A 14 12.70 -12.32 4.02
CA PRO A 14 11.62 -11.34 4.02
C PRO A 14 11.94 -10.05 4.80
N TYR A 15 12.67 -10.17 5.91
CA TYR A 15 13.15 -9.00 6.67
C TYR A 15 14.07 -8.07 5.88
N VAL A 16 14.80 -8.56 4.87
CA VAL A 16 15.64 -7.70 4.03
C VAL A 16 14.76 -6.74 3.24
N THR A 17 13.66 -7.24 2.68
CA THR A 17 12.69 -6.40 1.97
C THR A 17 12.09 -5.34 2.89
N ASP A 18 11.73 -5.70 4.13
CA ASP A 18 11.20 -4.76 5.12
C ASP A 18 12.23 -3.67 5.45
N VAL A 19 13.48 -4.04 5.69
CA VAL A 19 14.58 -3.11 5.94
C VAL A 19 14.77 -2.15 4.75
N GLN A 20 14.76 -2.66 3.54
CA GLN A 20 14.91 -1.87 2.32
C GLN A 20 13.76 -0.88 2.15
N GLN A 21 12.52 -1.31 2.36
CA GLN A 21 11.34 -0.45 2.31
C GLN A 21 11.39 0.64 3.38
N GLN A 22 11.78 0.30 4.61
CA GLN A 22 11.93 1.27 5.70
C GLN A 22 13.01 2.31 5.40
N LEU A 23 14.17 1.89 4.85
CA LEU A 23 15.23 2.79 4.43
C LEU A 23 14.76 3.77 3.36
N ILE A 24 14.12 3.27 2.32
CA ILE A 24 13.55 4.11 1.25
C ILE A 24 12.56 5.12 1.83
N ALA A 25 11.66 4.68 2.70
CA ALA A 25 10.66 5.52 3.33
C ALA A 25 11.25 6.60 4.24
N LEU A 26 12.38 6.30 4.88
CA LEU A 26 13.14 7.24 5.72
C LEU A 26 14.03 8.20 4.92
N GLY A 27 14.03 8.11 3.57
CA GLY A 27 14.80 8.99 2.70
C GLY A 27 16.21 8.48 2.39
N PHE A 28 16.51 7.20 2.63
CA PHE A 28 17.74 6.53 2.24
C PHE A 28 17.50 5.68 0.99
N PRO A 29 17.60 6.24 -0.22
CA PRO A 29 17.16 5.59 -1.45
C PRO A 29 18.04 4.39 -1.83
N LEU A 30 17.42 3.42 -2.51
CA LEU A 30 18.08 2.28 -3.14
C LEU A 30 17.86 2.37 -4.67
N PRO A 31 18.58 3.25 -5.37
CA PRO A 31 18.23 3.64 -6.74
C PRO A 31 18.50 2.55 -7.79
N ARG A 32 19.35 1.56 -7.49
CA ARG A 32 19.75 0.52 -8.44
C ARG A 32 18.88 -0.72 -8.36
N PHE A 33 18.60 -1.20 -7.15
CA PHE A 33 17.93 -2.47 -6.93
C PHE A 33 16.59 -2.33 -6.21
N GLY A 34 16.34 -1.20 -5.53
CA GLY A 34 15.13 -1.01 -4.75
C GLY A 34 15.03 -1.99 -3.58
N ALA A 35 13.79 -2.42 -3.27
CA ALA A 35 13.51 -3.41 -2.22
C ALA A 35 13.43 -4.81 -2.86
N ASP A 36 14.57 -5.33 -3.31
CA ASP A 36 14.70 -6.61 -4.02
C ASP A 36 14.81 -7.85 -3.12
N GLY A 37 14.83 -7.65 -1.78
CA GLY A 37 14.95 -8.72 -0.81
C GLY A 37 16.36 -9.32 -0.67
N VAL A 38 17.38 -8.74 -1.33
CA VAL A 38 18.77 -9.19 -1.24
C VAL A 38 19.59 -8.17 -0.45
N LEU A 39 20.24 -8.60 0.63
CA LEU A 39 21.12 -7.72 1.41
C LEU A 39 22.44 -7.51 0.69
N GLY A 40 22.45 -6.55 -0.24
CA GLY A 40 23.60 -6.13 -1.02
C GLY A 40 24.33 -4.91 -0.44
N ASP A 41 25.39 -4.48 -1.13
CA ASP A 41 26.19 -3.29 -0.74
C ASP A 41 25.35 -2.01 -0.76
N GLU A 42 24.42 -1.87 -1.70
CA GLU A 42 23.52 -0.72 -1.76
C GLU A 42 22.67 -0.59 -0.49
N THR A 43 22.06 -1.70 -0.05
CA THR A 43 21.26 -1.73 1.19
C THR A 43 22.13 -1.44 2.41
N LEU A 44 23.34 -2.04 2.50
CA LEU A 44 24.26 -1.81 3.60
C LEU A 44 24.78 -0.37 3.64
N THR A 45 25.02 0.23 2.49
CA THR A 45 25.41 1.66 2.38
C THR A 45 24.27 2.58 2.86
N ALA A 46 23.04 2.35 2.39
CA ALA A 46 21.88 3.11 2.83
C ALA A 46 21.63 2.95 4.33
N TYR A 47 21.78 1.72 4.85
CA TYR A 47 21.68 1.44 6.28
C TYR A 47 22.77 2.14 7.09
N GLY A 48 24.00 2.18 6.59
CA GLY A 48 25.11 2.94 7.19
C GLY A 48 24.78 4.42 7.27
N ALA A 49 24.27 5.02 6.19
CA ALA A 49 23.84 6.41 6.17
C ALA A 49 22.70 6.68 7.16
N PHE A 50 21.74 5.75 7.29
CA PHE A 50 20.72 5.82 8.33
C PHE A 50 21.34 5.84 9.73
N LEU A 51 22.25 4.93 10.06
CA LEU A 51 22.89 4.87 11.39
C LEU A 51 23.68 6.16 11.70
N ILE A 52 24.34 6.75 10.70
CA ILE A 52 25.01 8.06 10.84
C ILE A 52 23.98 9.14 11.18
N SER A 53 22.84 9.17 10.49
CA SER A 53 21.78 10.14 10.75
C SER A 53 21.20 10.04 12.16
N GLN A 54 21.26 8.85 12.76
CA GLN A 54 20.83 8.59 14.14
C GLN A 54 21.95 8.81 15.18
N GLY A 55 23.14 9.24 14.76
CA GLY A 55 24.29 9.42 15.66
C GLY A 55 24.88 8.10 16.19
N LEU A 56 24.55 6.97 15.58
CA LEU A 56 25.02 5.64 15.98
C LEU A 56 26.29 5.20 15.28
N ARG A 57 26.75 5.96 14.28
CA ARG A 57 28.00 5.78 13.57
C ARG A 57 28.60 7.13 13.20
N ALA A 58 29.93 7.17 13.06
CA ALA A 58 30.60 8.35 12.55
C ALA A 58 30.52 8.42 11.01
N PRO A 59 30.50 9.63 10.40
CA PRO A 59 30.51 9.78 8.94
C PRO A 59 31.72 9.15 8.26
N THR A 60 32.81 8.97 8.98
CA THR A 60 34.06 8.35 8.51
C THR A 60 34.07 6.83 8.57
N ASP A 61 33.04 6.21 9.18
CA ASP A 61 32.97 4.77 9.31
C ASP A 61 32.63 4.12 7.95
N GLU A 62 33.26 2.99 7.65
CA GLU A 62 32.87 2.18 6.50
C GLU A 62 31.43 1.68 6.65
N PRO A 63 30.70 1.43 5.54
CA PRO A 63 29.37 0.84 5.62
C PRO A 63 29.35 -0.45 6.46
N PRO A 64 28.28 -0.72 7.23
CA PRO A 64 28.19 -1.94 8.02
C PRO A 64 28.19 -3.17 7.11
N LYS A 65 28.74 -4.28 7.60
CA LYS A 65 28.77 -5.57 6.85
C LYS A 65 27.56 -6.46 7.14
N SER A 66 26.72 -6.04 8.05
CA SER A 66 25.54 -6.79 8.49
C SER A 66 24.51 -5.87 9.15
N ILE A 67 23.30 -6.37 9.31
CA ILE A 67 22.23 -5.72 10.06
C ILE A 67 21.90 -6.60 11.25
N THR A 68 22.02 -6.02 12.45
CA THR A 68 21.75 -6.72 13.70
C THR A 68 20.29 -6.56 14.14
N PRO A 69 19.78 -7.44 15.03
CA PRO A 69 18.44 -7.27 15.61
C PRO A 69 18.23 -5.91 16.30
N SER A 70 19.24 -5.39 16.99
CA SER A 70 19.16 -4.06 17.60
C SER A 70 19.13 -2.94 16.54
N GLY A 71 19.83 -3.11 15.44
CA GLY A 71 19.83 -2.16 14.35
C GLY A 71 18.50 -2.13 13.61
N THR A 72 17.84 -3.28 13.42
CA THR A 72 16.47 -3.31 12.86
C THR A 72 15.48 -2.67 13.81
N ALA A 73 15.58 -2.91 15.12
CA ALA A 73 14.70 -2.27 16.11
C ALA A 73 14.84 -0.73 16.09
N THR A 74 16.05 -0.21 15.90
CA THR A 74 16.28 1.23 15.73
C THR A 74 15.64 1.75 14.44
N LEU A 75 15.79 1.02 13.33
CA LEU A 75 15.19 1.36 12.04
C LEU A 75 13.65 1.35 12.12
N GLU A 76 13.07 0.33 12.72
CA GLU A 76 11.62 0.22 12.97
C GLU A 76 11.13 1.37 13.86
N SER A 77 11.87 1.71 14.91
CA SER A 77 11.53 2.83 15.82
C SER A 77 11.53 4.16 15.06
N ALA A 78 12.56 4.42 14.25
CA ALA A 78 12.64 5.62 13.42
C ALA A 78 11.53 5.67 12.36
N PHE A 79 11.23 4.53 11.72
CA PHE A 79 10.15 4.40 10.75
C PHE A 79 8.78 4.64 11.41
N ASN A 80 8.54 4.06 12.59
CA ASN A 80 7.30 4.26 13.35
C ASN A 80 7.19 5.71 13.85
N ALA A 81 8.31 6.34 14.24
CA ALA A 81 8.35 7.76 14.61
C ALA A 81 8.07 8.67 13.39
N LEU A 82 8.61 8.32 12.20
CA LEU A 82 8.27 8.99 10.95
C LEU A 82 6.79 8.82 10.64
N SER A 83 6.25 7.62 10.82
CA SER A 83 4.84 7.31 10.61
C SER A 83 3.93 8.10 11.55
N LYS A 84 4.34 8.26 12.82
CA LYS A 84 3.66 9.13 13.78
C LYS A 84 3.83 10.62 13.48
N LYS A 85 5.01 11.04 12.99
CA LYS A 85 5.34 12.45 12.68
C LYS A 85 4.87 12.87 11.30
N ALA A 86 4.85 11.96 10.32
CA ALA A 86 4.22 12.15 9.01
C ALA A 86 2.69 12.20 9.14
N GLY A 87 2.23 12.26 10.41
CA GLY A 87 0.84 12.24 10.72
C GLY A 87 0.20 11.03 10.02
N GLY A 88 0.20 9.90 10.66
CA GLY A 88 -0.95 9.08 10.54
C GLY A 88 -2.08 10.00 10.96
N GLY A 89 -2.54 10.83 10.01
CA GLY A 89 -3.51 11.89 10.28
C GLY A 89 -4.77 11.21 10.75
N ASP A 90 -5.42 11.74 11.77
CA ASP A 90 -6.74 11.31 12.16
C ASP A 90 -7.57 11.07 10.90
N VAL A 91 -8.30 9.97 10.86
CA VAL A 91 -9.24 9.72 9.78
C VAL A 91 -10.27 10.86 9.82
N ILE A 92 -10.27 11.68 8.79
CA ILE A 92 -11.20 12.80 8.67
C ILE A 92 -12.54 12.24 8.19
N ASP A 93 -13.55 12.34 9.06
CA ASP A 93 -14.89 11.83 8.76
C ASP A 93 -15.66 12.80 7.86
N GLU A 94 -15.76 12.45 6.58
CA GLU A 94 -16.51 13.20 5.56
C GLU A 94 -17.85 12.55 5.21
N ARG A 95 -18.27 11.50 5.90
CA ARG A 95 -19.51 10.76 5.58
C ARG A 95 -20.76 11.64 5.57
N LYS A 96 -20.79 12.65 6.44
CA LYS A 96 -21.92 13.60 6.50
C LYS A 96 -21.85 14.68 5.42
N ASN A 97 -20.65 15.02 4.96
CA ASN A 97 -20.40 16.07 3.99
C ASN A 97 -20.34 15.55 2.56
N HIS A 98 -20.08 14.24 2.41
CA HIS A 98 -20.02 13.57 1.13
C HIS A 98 -21.42 13.51 0.50
N PRO A 99 -21.64 14.09 -0.68
CA PRO A 99 -22.96 14.11 -1.31
C PRO A 99 -23.31 12.73 -1.88
N HIS A 100 -23.93 11.88 -1.11
CA HIS A 100 -24.40 10.55 -1.54
C HIS A 100 -25.54 10.59 -2.56
N ALA A 101 -26.10 11.76 -2.84
CA ALA A 101 -27.28 11.91 -3.68
C ALA A 101 -27.03 11.40 -5.11
N GLY A 102 -27.70 10.33 -5.49
CA GLY A 102 -27.64 9.74 -6.82
C GLY A 102 -26.48 8.76 -7.05
N ARG A 103 -25.70 8.41 -6.05
CA ARG A 103 -24.52 7.57 -6.19
C ARG A 103 -24.73 6.19 -5.62
N SER A 104 -24.61 5.27 -6.48
CA SER A 104 -24.03 3.92 -6.40
C SER A 104 -24.15 3.14 -5.07
N VAL A 105 -25.11 3.44 -4.21
CA VAL A 105 -25.44 2.58 -3.09
C VAL A 105 -26.62 1.72 -3.54
N SER A 106 -26.33 0.52 -4.03
CA SER A 106 -27.37 -0.39 -4.55
C SER A 106 -28.25 -1.00 -3.45
N LYS A 107 -27.74 -1.05 -2.24
CA LYS A 107 -28.47 -1.35 -0.98
C LYS A 107 -27.83 -0.53 0.13
N PRO A 108 -28.60 0.03 1.06
CA PRO A 108 -28.04 0.99 2.00
C PRO A 108 -27.00 0.37 2.92
N TYR A 109 -27.18 -0.86 3.40
CA TYR A 109 -26.28 -1.42 4.41
C TYR A 109 -26.15 -2.94 4.32
N ARG A 110 -24.97 -3.44 4.70
CA ARG A 110 -24.62 -4.85 4.92
C ARG A 110 -24.30 -5.07 6.40
N LYS A 111 -24.31 -6.31 6.85
CA LYS A 111 -23.86 -6.66 8.20
C LYS A 111 -22.35 -6.51 8.32
N TRP A 112 -21.87 -6.25 9.51
CA TRP A 112 -20.43 -6.21 9.80
C TRP A 112 -19.73 -7.53 9.45
N SER A 113 -20.39 -8.67 9.65
CA SER A 113 -19.89 -9.99 9.26
C SER A 113 -19.69 -10.17 7.76
N ASP A 114 -20.35 -9.36 6.93
CA ASP A 114 -20.23 -9.42 5.48
C ASP A 114 -19.04 -8.60 4.97
N VAL A 115 -18.48 -7.73 5.83
CA VAL A 115 -17.30 -6.92 5.50
C VAL A 115 -16.04 -7.77 5.72
N THR A 116 -15.57 -8.43 4.66
CA THR A 116 -14.50 -9.44 4.75
C THR A 116 -13.24 -9.11 3.96
N ALA A 117 -13.28 -8.06 3.13
CA ALA A 117 -12.18 -7.72 2.23
C ALA A 117 -11.92 -6.21 2.16
N ILE A 118 -10.70 -5.86 1.77
CA ILE A 118 -10.28 -4.51 1.38
C ILE A 118 -9.88 -4.56 -0.09
N VAL A 119 -10.23 -3.54 -0.86
CA VAL A 119 -9.77 -3.38 -2.25
C VAL A 119 -8.96 -2.10 -2.37
N LEU A 120 -7.76 -2.22 -2.91
CA LEU A 120 -6.88 -1.09 -3.20
C LEU A 120 -7.11 -0.60 -4.62
N HIS A 121 -7.17 0.73 -4.78
CA HIS A 121 -7.34 1.44 -6.02
C HIS A 121 -6.29 2.53 -6.20
N GLN A 122 -6.06 2.96 -7.43
CA GLN A 122 -5.42 4.24 -7.73
C GLN A 122 -6.42 5.16 -8.43
N THR A 123 -6.42 6.43 -8.06
CA THR A 123 -7.33 7.41 -8.67
C THR A 123 -7.07 7.64 -10.15
N ALA A 124 -5.88 7.32 -10.65
CA ALA A 124 -5.37 7.74 -11.97
C ALA A 124 -5.68 9.24 -12.21
N ALA A 125 -5.51 10.04 -11.16
CA ALA A 125 -5.78 11.47 -11.09
C ALA A 125 -4.87 12.12 -10.05
N SER A 126 -4.92 13.44 -9.95
CA SER A 126 -4.43 14.20 -8.81
C SER A 126 -5.62 14.97 -8.26
N LEU A 127 -6.25 14.42 -7.25
CA LEU A 127 -7.47 15.00 -6.69
C LEU A 127 -7.13 16.19 -5.81
N GLY A 128 -6.13 16.07 -4.97
CA GLY A 128 -5.71 17.15 -4.08
C GLY A 128 -5.88 16.83 -2.59
N GLU A 129 -5.70 17.88 -1.78
CA GLU A 129 -5.60 17.76 -0.33
C GLU A 129 -6.85 18.25 0.43
N LYS A 130 -7.88 18.65 -0.27
CA LYS A 130 -9.14 19.14 0.33
C LYS A 130 -10.19 18.03 0.28
N ALA A 131 -10.98 17.89 1.34
CA ALA A 131 -12.05 16.90 1.41
C ALA A 131 -13.05 17.01 0.24
N ALA A 132 -13.38 18.26 -0.16
CA ALA A 132 -14.31 18.52 -1.27
C ALA A 132 -13.83 17.94 -2.61
N ASP A 133 -12.51 17.80 -2.80
CA ASP A 133 -11.94 17.23 -4.03
C ASP A 133 -12.23 15.72 -4.16
N TRP A 134 -12.65 15.09 -3.05
CA TRP A 134 -12.91 13.66 -2.93
C TRP A 134 -14.40 13.29 -2.91
N HIS A 135 -15.29 14.29 -2.89
CA HIS A 135 -16.73 14.03 -2.79
C HIS A 135 -17.34 13.28 -3.98
N ASP A 136 -16.63 13.19 -5.10
CA ASP A 136 -17.03 12.42 -6.28
C ASP A 136 -16.41 11.01 -6.34
N VAL A 137 -15.60 10.65 -5.36
CA VAL A 137 -14.90 9.35 -5.33
C VAL A 137 -15.84 8.26 -4.83
N HIS A 138 -15.92 7.16 -5.58
CA HIS A 138 -16.72 5.99 -5.25
C HIS A 138 -15.88 4.94 -4.53
N ALA A 139 -15.39 5.27 -3.33
CA ALA A 139 -14.72 4.35 -2.42
C ALA A 139 -14.96 4.78 -0.98
N HIS A 140 -14.75 3.87 -0.04
CA HIS A 140 -14.99 4.16 1.38
C HIS A 140 -13.97 5.12 1.95
N PHE A 141 -12.73 5.07 1.44
CA PHE A 141 -11.64 5.94 1.85
C PHE A 141 -10.93 6.55 0.66
N GLY A 142 -10.48 7.78 0.83
CA GLY A 142 -9.54 8.45 -0.03
C GLY A 142 -8.25 8.78 0.74
N VAL A 143 -7.09 8.52 0.13
CA VAL A 143 -5.79 8.82 0.73
C VAL A 143 -5.00 9.74 -0.17
N THR A 144 -4.73 10.95 0.33
CA THR A 144 -4.03 11.99 -0.42
C THR A 144 -2.54 11.72 -0.50
N ARG A 145 -1.85 12.41 -1.42
CA ARG A 145 -0.39 12.29 -1.56
C ARG A 145 0.40 12.75 -0.32
N LYS A 146 -0.18 13.65 0.50
CA LYS A 146 0.43 14.10 1.77
C LYS A 146 0.02 13.24 2.97
N GLY A 147 -0.77 12.18 2.75
CA GLY A 147 -1.13 11.23 3.79
C GLY A 147 -2.37 11.61 4.60
N LYS A 148 -3.23 12.53 4.14
CA LYS A 148 -4.56 12.69 4.73
C LYS A 148 -5.43 11.51 4.36
N ILE A 149 -6.28 11.08 5.30
CA ILE A 149 -7.23 10.00 5.12
C ILE A 149 -8.63 10.58 5.24
N PHE A 150 -9.42 10.49 4.21
CA PHE A 150 -10.84 10.85 4.22
C PHE A 150 -11.69 9.59 4.26
N GLN A 151 -12.58 9.48 5.23
CA GLN A 151 -13.62 8.46 5.22
C GLN A 151 -14.87 9.04 4.56
N LEU A 152 -15.24 8.48 3.41
CA LEU A 152 -16.32 8.98 2.56
C LEU A 152 -17.64 8.22 2.76
N TYR A 153 -17.57 6.92 3.07
CA TYR A 153 -18.72 6.05 3.31
C TYR A 153 -18.55 5.27 4.62
N SER A 154 -19.66 4.85 5.21
CA SER A 154 -19.62 3.91 6.34
C SER A 154 -19.15 2.54 5.85
N LEU A 155 -18.42 1.79 6.71
CA LEU A 155 -17.90 0.46 6.33
C LEU A 155 -19.01 -0.54 5.98
N THR A 156 -20.19 -0.33 6.52
CA THR A 156 -21.38 -1.17 6.24
C THR A 156 -22.17 -0.72 5.02
N GLU A 157 -21.90 0.43 4.45
CA GLU A 157 -22.49 0.85 3.17
C GLU A 157 -21.90 0.04 2.02
N ILE A 158 -22.71 -0.32 1.03
CA ILE A 158 -22.24 -0.97 -0.19
C ILE A 158 -21.94 0.09 -1.23
N CYS A 159 -20.69 0.45 -1.34
CA CYS A 159 -20.18 1.37 -2.36
C CYS A 159 -19.82 0.60 -3.63
N ASN A 160 -20.19 1.13 -4.80
CA ASN A 160 -19.86 0.51 -6.10
C ASN A 160 -18.45 0.94 -6.55
N HIS A 161 -17.43 0.26 -6.02
CA HIS A 161 -16.02 0.56 -6.31
C HIS A 161 -15.28 -0.59 -7.01
N ALA A 162 -15.75 -1.84 -6.87
CA ALA A 162 -14.99 -3.01 -7.32
C ALA A 162 -15.90 -4.16 -7.83
N ASN A 163 -16.91 -3.83 -8.62
CA ASN A 163 -17.79 -4.80 -9.29
C ASN A 163 -18.23 -5.96 -8.37
N GLY A 164 -17.86 -7.20 -8.66
CA GLY A 164 -18.26 -8.39 -7.89
C GLY A 164 -17.74 -8.46 -6.45
N LEU A 165 -16.89 -7.53 -6.02
CA LEU A 165 -16.40 -7.43 -4.64
C LEU A 165 -17.18 -6.41 -3.78
N ASN A 166 -18.02 -5.55 -4.36
CA ASN A 166 -18.70 -4.45 -3.66
C ASN A 166 -19.42 -4.88 -2.39
N SER A 167 -20.12 -6.03 -2.44
CA SER A 167 -20.97 -6.50 -1.32
C SER A 167 -20.18 -6.92 -0.09
N ARG A 168 -18.88 -7.17 -0.20
CA ARG A 168 -18.03 -7.68 0.88
C ARG A 168 -16.75 -6.88 1.14
N SER A 169 -16.49 -5.82 0.36
CA SER A 169 -15.23 -5.10 0.49
C SER A 169 -15.40 -3.63 0.84
N VAL A 170 -14.33 -3.08 1.41
CA VAL A 170 -14.09 -1.67 1.65
C VAL A 170 -13.06 -1.19 0.64
N GLY A 171 -13.38 -0.17 -0.15
CA GLY A 171 -12.46 0.41 -1.14
C GLY A 171 -11.61 1.52 -0.53
N ILE A 172 -10.32 1.55 -0.90
CA ILE A 172 -9.37 2.63 -0.58
C ILE A 172 -8.82 3.17 -1.89
N GLU A 173 -9.14 4.41 -2.23
CA GLU A 173 -8.56 5.15 -3.35
C GLU A 173 -7.28 5.87 -2.93
N ILE A 174 -6.22 5.66 -3.69
CA ILE A 174 -4.88 6.20 -3.45
C ILE A 174 -4.57 7.22 -4.55
N ASP A 175 -4.42 8.50 -4.16
CA ASP A 175 -4.24 9.61 -5.10
C ASP A 175 -2.95 9.49 -5.90
N GLY A 176 -3.04 9.51 -7.22
CA GLY A 176 -1.91 9.53 -8.12
C GLY A 176 -2.06 8.66 -9.37
N TRP A 177 -1.05 8.73 -10.24
CA TRP A 177 -0.86 7.89 -11.41
C TRP A 177 0.30 6.94 -11.18
N TYR A 178 0.03 5.66 -11.00
CA TYR A 178 1.05 4.66 -10.73
C TYR A 178 1.22 3.71 -11.91
N ALA A 179 2.44 3.20 -12.10
CA ALA A 179 2.75 2.23 -13.14
C ALA A 179 2.19 0.84 -12.83
N GLY A 180 2.06 0.01 -13.86
CA GLY A 180 1.88 -1.40 -13.65
C GLY A 180 0.95 -2.13 -14.60
N ILE A 181 0.85 -1.73 -15.87
CA ILE A 181 0.23 -2.60 -16.88
C ILE A 181 1.10 -3.85 -17.03
N GLU A 182 0.48 -5.03 -16.94
CA GLU A 182 1.12 -6.32 -17.15
C GLU A 182 1.91 -6.33 -18.46
N GLY A 183 3.17 -6.77 -18.42
CA GLY A 183 4.10 -6.72 -19.55
C GLY A 183 4.57 -5.33 -19.97
N LYS A 184 4.11 -4.26 -19.31
CA LYS A 184 4.48 -2.87 -19.58
C LYS A 184 4.68 -2.09 -18.28
N PRO A 185 5.68 -2.44 -17.45
CA PRO A 185 5.79 -2.01 -16.06
C PRO A 185 5.89 -0.49 -15.85
N ASN A 186 6.36 0.26 -16.85
CA ASN A 186 6.50 1.72 -16.76
C ASN A 186 5.36 2.50 -17.45
N THR A 187 4.26 1.83 -17.76
CA THR A 187 3.15 2.43 -18.48
C THR A 187 2.01 2.77 -17.52
N LEU A 188 1.44 3.96 -17.66
CA LEU A 188 0.22 4.35 -16.96
C LEU A 188 -0.97 3.57 -17.52
N TRP A 189 -1.83 3.09 -16.60
CA TRP A 189 -3.08 2.41 -16.97
C TRP A 189 -3.99 3.33 -17.81
N GLN A 190 -4.17 4.58 -17.37
CA GLN A 190 -4.87 5.59 -18.15
C GLN A 190 -3.91 6.74 -18.44
N PRO A 191 -3.70 7.07 -19.74
CA PRO A 191 -2.94 8.25 -20.10
C PRO A 191 -3.63 9.50 -19.54
N ASP A 192 -2.85 10.40 -18.96
CA ASP A 192 -3.38 11.70 -18.57
C ASP A 192 -3.71 12.52 -19.82
N LYS A 193 -5.01 12.73 -20.08
CA LYS A 193 -5.46 13.48 -21.27
C LYS A 193 -4.96 14.93 -21.29
N LYS A 194 -4.70 15.51 -20.10
CA LYS A 194 -4.20 16.89 -19.95
C LYS A 194 -2.66 16.94 -20.04
N ASN A 195 -1.99 15.84 -19.76
CA ASN A 195 -0.54 15.70 -19.85
C ASN A 195 -0.17 14.32 -20.41
N PRO A 196 -0.24 14.12 -21.75
CA PRO A 196 0.00 12.83 -22.38
C PRO A 196 1.45 12.31 -22.23
N THR A 197 2.38 13.16 -21.81
CA THR A 197 3.78 12.80 -21.50
C THR A 197 3.99 12.49 -20.01
N ARG A 198 2.92 12.44 -19.21
CA ARG A 198 3.05 12.12 -17.78
C ARG A 198 3.68 10.76 -17.59
N THR A 199 4.70 10.73 -16.75
CA THR A 199 5.33 9.49 -16.28
C THR A 199 4.67 9.00 -14.99
N PRO A 200 4.78 7.70 -14.68
CA PRO A 200 4.32 7.16 -13.41
C PRO A 200 4.90 7.91 -12.21
N MET A 201 4.09 8.09 -11.19
CA MET A 201 4.47 8.76 -9.96
C MET A 201 5.09 7.78 -8.96
N ASN A 202 5.96 8.29 -8.09
CA ASN A 202 6.39 7.59 -6.90
C ASN A 202 5.27 7.59 -5.85
N LEU A 203 5.20 6.56 -5.05
CA LEU A 203 4.33 6.49 -3.87
C LEU A 203 5.05 7.17 -2.68
N PRO A 204 4.58 8.34 -2.20
CA PRO A 204 5.21 9.00 -1.05
C PRO A 204 5.08 8.17 0.22
N ALA A 205 6.11 8.18 1.08
CA ALA A 205 6.07 7.48 2.37
C ALA A 205 4.88 7.89 3.24
N ALA A 206 4.56 9.19 3.27
CA ALA A 206 3.38 9.70 3.99
C ALA A 206 2.09 9.06 3.50
N GLN A 207 1.92 8.93 2.18
CA GLN A 207 0.75 8.30 1.59
C GLN A 207 0.71 6.79 1.86
N ALA A 208 1.84 6.09 1.69
CA ALA A 208 1.92 4.66 1.98
C ALA A 208 1.57 4.35 3.44
N ASN A 209 2.11 5.15 4.39
CA ASN A 209 1.81 5.00 5.81
C ASN A 209 0.35 5.30 6.13
N ALA A 210 -0.24 6.31 5.50
CA ALA A 210 -1.66 6.62 5.66
C ALA A 210 -2.55 5.48 5.14
N VAL A 211 -2.20 4.83 4.03
CA VAL A 211 -2.94 3.65 3.56
C VAL A 211 -2.80 2.49 4.55
N LYS A 212 -1.60 2.22 5.06
CA LYS A 212 -1.40 1.19 6.11
C LYS A 212 -2.25 1.46 7.35
N GLN A 213 -2.33 2.73 7.77
CA GLN A 213 -3.18 3.14 8.87
C GLN A 213 -4.68 2.97 8.55
N ALA A 214 -5.13 3.36 7.36
CA ALA A 214 -6.52 3.15 6.94
C ALA A 214 -6.88 1.66 6.96
N VAL A 215 -6.00 0.79 6.43
CA VAL A 215 -6.16 -0.67 6.47
C VAL A 215 -6.30 -1.17 7.90
N SER A 216 -5.41 -0.77 8.81
CA SER A 216 -5.46 -1.17 10.23
C SER A 216 -6.74 -0.68 10.90
N SER A 217 -7.13 0.58 10.68
CA SER A 217 -8.35 1.17 11.23
C SER A 217 -9.63 0.46 10.75
N ILE A 218 -9.65 0.01 9.48
CA ILE A 218 -10.74 -0.80 8.93
C ILE A 218 -10.83 -2.15 9.66
N ILE A 219 -9.69 -2.83 9.80
CA ILE A 219 -9.61 -4.13 10.49
C ILE A 219 -10.12 -4.02 11.92
N ASP A 220 -9.62 -3.03 12.67
CA ASP A 220 -10.00 -2.79 14.06
C ASP A 220 -11.49 -2.47 14.20
N SER A 221 -12.02 -1.61 13.32
CA SER A 221 -13.44 -1.23 13.32
C SER A 221 -14.35 -2.42 13.00
N VAL A 222 -13.98 -3.26 12.05
CA VAL A 222 -14.74 -4.46 11.69
C VAL A 222 -14.67 -5.48 12.82
N ALA A 223 -13.50 -5.69 13.43
CA ALA A 223 -13.34 -6.61 14.56
C ALA A 223 -14.12 -6.16 15.79
N ALA A 224 -14.13 -4.86 16.11
CA ALA A 224 -14.91 -4.29 17.21
C ALA A 224 -16.44 -4.51 17.06
N ASN A 225 -16.90 -4.80 15.84
CA ASN A 225 -18.29 -5.08 15.52
C ASN A 225 -18.54 -6.56 15.15
N ASN A 226 -17.73 -7.48 15.66
CA ASN A 226 -17.83 -8.93 15.46
C ASN A 226 -17.71 -9.39 13.98
N GLY A 227 -17.10 -8.59 13.12
CA GLY A 227 -16.71 -8.98 11.77
C GLY A 227 -15.22 -9.37 11.71
N LYS A 228 -14.76 -9.74 10.53
CA LYS A 228 -13.34 -10.08 10.30
C LYS A 228 -12.92 -9.78 8.86
N ILE A 229 -11.95 -8.92 8.69
CA ILE A 229 -11.26 -8.77 7.40
C ILE A 229 -10.30 -9.95 7.24
N THR A 230 -10.40 -10.63 6.11
CA THR A 230 -9.60 -11.81 5.78
C THR A 230 -8.87 -11.66 4.45
N HIS A 231 -9.27 -10.69 3.62
CA HIS A 231 -8.72 -10.53 2.28
C HIS A 231 -8.33 -9.09 1.97
N ILE A 232 -7.33 -8.97 1.08
CA ILE A 232 -6.96 -7.73 0.41
C ILE A 232 -6.81 -8.00 -1.08
N HIS A 233 -7.39 -7.17 -1.91
CA HIS A 233 -7.44 -7.37 -3.36
C HIS A 233 -7.00 -6.12 -4.12
N PRO A 234 -6.31 -6.23 -5.25
CA PRO A 234 -6.25 -5.16 -6.24
C PRO A 234 -7.56 -5.13 -7.03
N HIS A 235 -8.00 -3.94 -7.45
CA HIS A 235 -9.23 -3.80 -8.26
C HIS A 235 -9.21 -4.64 -9.54
N ARG A 236 -8.04 -4.84 -10.14
CA ARG A 236 -7.92 -5.69 -11.33
C ARG A 236 -8.51 -7.09 -11.17
N GLN A 237 -8.56 -7.63 -9.95
CA GLN A 237 -9.19 -8.95 -9.72
C GLN A 237 -10.71 -8.93 -9.91
N ALA A 238 -11.32 -7.76 -10.01
CA ALA A 238 -12.77 -7.61 -10.20
C ALA A 238 -13.17 -7.08 -11.58
N SER A 239 -12.22 -6.60 -12.40
CA SER A 239 -12.50 -6.08 -13.75
C SER A 239 -11.27 -6.11 -14.63
N ASP A 240 -11.41 -6.61 -15.87
CA ASP A 240 -10.39 -6.59 -16.93
C ASP A 240 -10.14 -5.19 -17.49
N GLU A 241 -11.09 -4.26 -17.32
CA GLU A 241 -10.89 -2.85 -17.64
C GLU A 241 -9.95 -2.15 -16.63
N ARG A 242 -9.58 -2.82 -15.56
CA ARG A 242 -8.76 -2.32 -14.43
C ARG A 242 -7.39 -2.98 -14.35
N GLN A 243 -6.77 -3.25 -15.49
CA GLN A 243 -5.53 -4.06 -15.62
C GLN A 243 -4.38 -3.62 -14.71
N SER A 244 -4.23 -2.32 -14.45
CA SER A 244 -3.21 -1.80 -13.53
C SER A 244 -3.80 -0.91 -12.43
N ASP A 245 -4.93 -1.29 -11.91
CA ASP A 245 -5.53 -0.68 -10.74
C ASP A 245 -5.41 -1.66 -9.55
N PRO A 246 -4.59 -1.34 -8.53
CA PRO A 246 -3.91 -0.06 -8.24
C PRO A 246 -2.52 0.11 -8.87
N GLY A 247 -2.00 -0.84 -9.61
CA GLY A 247 -0.67 -0.88 -10.19
C GLY A 247 0.34 -1.65 -9.34
N SER A 248 1.44 -2.06 -9.98
CA SER A 248 2.47 -2.89 -9.36
C SER A 248 3.10 -2.21 -8.13
N LEU A 249 3.40 -0.92 -8.20
CA LEU A 249 4.05 -0.21 -7.10
C LEU A 249 3.19 -0.21 -5.82
N ILE A 250 1.90 0.07 -5.94
CA ILE A 250 0.98 0.05 -4.79
C ILE A 250 0.84 -1.39 -4.28
N TRP A 251 0.68 -2.36 -5.19
CA TRP A 251 0.51 -3.75 -4.78
C TRP A 251 1.75 -4.29 -4.05
N GLN A 252 2.94 -4.08 -4.61
CA GLN A 252 4.21 -4.49 -3.99
C GLN A 252 4.43 -3.84 -2.62
N THR A 253 4.03 -2.57 -2.46
CA THR A 253 4.29 -1.82 -1.22
C THR A 253 3.22 -2.08 -0.15
N LEU A 254 1.97 -2.23 -0.54
CA LEU A 254 0.83 -2.22 0.39
C LEU A 254 0.07 -3.55 0.39
N GLY A 255 -0.17 -4.16 -0.78
CA GLY A 255 -0.85 -5.45 -0.88
C GLY A 255 -0.02 -6.56 -0.25
N ILE A 256 1.26 -6.66 -0.62
CA ILE A 256 2.18 -7.66 -0.07
C ILE A 256 2.42 -7.42 1.43
N TRP A 257 2.64 -6.15 1.85
CA TRP A 257 2.73 -5.81 3.27
C TRP A 257 1.50 -6.31 4.06
N ALA A 258 0.29 -6.12 3.53
CA ALA A 258 -0.92 -6.56 4.22
C ALA A 258 -1.01 -8.10 4.31
N GLN A 259 -0.53 -8.81 3.29
CA GLN A 259 -0.43 -10.27 3.34
C GLN A 259 0.57 -10.74 4.40
N GLU A 260 1.77 -10.17 4.41
CA GLU A 260 2.87 -10.61 5.29
C GLU A 260 2.70 -10.16 6.73
N THR A 261 2.22 -8.92 6.95
CA THR A 261 2.13 -8.32 8.28
C THR A 261 0.78 -8.58 8.96
N LEU A 262 -0.31 -8.59 8.19
CA LEU A 262 -1.67 -8.69 8.70
C LEU A 262 -2.30 -10.05 8.39
N ASN A 263 -1.57 -10.94 7.72
CA ASN A 263 -2.01 -12.28 7.33
C ASN A 263 -3.32 -12.26 6.52
N LEU A 264 -3.47 -11.27 5.62
CA LEU A 264 -4.60 -11.19 4.70
C LEU A 264 -4.32 -12.00 3.44
N SER A 265 -5.34 -12.63 2.87
CA SER A 265 -5.26 -13.39 1.63
C SER A 265 -5.62 -12.51 0.43
N ASP A 266 -4.96 -12.70 -0.70
CA ASP A 266 -5.35 -12.14 -1.99
C ASP A 266 -6.30 -13.06 -2.80
N GLY A 267 -6.66 -14.19 -2.22
CA GLY A 267 -7.48 -15.23 -2.84
C GLY A 267 -6.67 -16.31 -3.57
N GLY A 268 -5.34 -16.13 -3.70
CA GLY A 268 -4.43 -17.07 -4.37
C GLY A 268 -4.26 -16.80 -5.87
N ALA A 269 -3.36 -17.55 -6.49
CA ALA A 269 -2.83 -17.30 -7.84
C ALA A 269 -3.87 -17.18 -8.96
N ASN A 270 -5.00 -17.87 -8.83
CA ASN A 270 -6.04 -17.90 -9.86
C ASN A 270 -7.29 -17.10 -9.47
N PHE A 271 -7.24 -16.38 -8.34
CA PHE A 271 -8.41 -15.66 -7.85
C PHE A 271 -8.74 -14.47 -8.73
N LYS A 272 -9.99 -14.42 -9.13
CA LYS A 272 -10.65 -13.29 -9.80
C LYS A 272 -12.16 -13.42 -9.68
N VAL A 273 -12.88 -12.32 -9.85
CA VAL A 273 -14.35 -12.30 -9.91
C VAL A 273 -14.82 -11.62 -11.19
N GLY A 274 -15.94 -12.08 -11.74
CA GLY A 274 -16.50 -11.51 -12.97
C GLY A 274 -15.50 -11.55 -14.12
N THR A 275 -15.29 -10.41 -14.79
CA THR A 275 -14.33 -10.24 -15.88
C THR A 275 -12.90 -10.00 -15.40
N GLY A 276 -12.65 -9.97 -14.08
CA GLY A 276 -11.37 -9.64 -13.51
C GLY A 276 -10.19 -10.48 -14.01
N LEU A 277 -8.99 -9.99 -13.74
CA LEU A 277 -7.71 -10.60 -14.08
C LEU A 277 -6.97 -11.02 -12.82
N THR A 278 -6.22 -12.08 -12.88
CA THR A 278 -5.33 -12.50 -11.78
C THR A 278 -4.23 -11.46 -11.53
N ILE A 279 -3.63 -11.47 -10.34
CA ILE A 279 -2.48 -10.62 -10.04
C ILE A 279 -1.30 -11.08 -10.88
N PRO A 280 -0.63 -10.18 -11.64
CA PRO A 280 0.56 -10.55 -12.41
C PRO A 280 1.69 -11.01 -11.48
N LYS A 281 2.44 -12.01 -11.90
CA LYS A 281 3.58 -12.52 -11.13
C LYS A 281 4.64 -11.44 -10.85
N GLU A 282 4.85 -10.54 -11.80
CA GLU A 282 5.78 -9.43 -11.65
C GLU A 282 5.32 -8.37 -10.62
N TRP A 283 4.07 -8.42 -10.15
CA TRP A 283 3.62 -7.55 -9.07
C TRP A 283 4.03 -8.07 -7.69
N ASP A 284 4.58 -9.27 -7.62
CA ASP A 284 5.04 -9.85 -6.37
C ASP A 284 6.49 -10.34 -6.50
N ALA A 285 7.44 -9.54 -6.01
CA ALA A 285 8.86 -9.86 -6.06
C ALA A 285 9.23 -11.18 -5.35
N ARG A 286 8.39 -11.68 -4.44
CA ARG A 286 8.58 -12.98 -3.76
C ARG A 286 8.51 -14.14 -4.75
N TYR A 287 7.86 -13.93 -5.88
CA TYR A 287 7.63 -14.97 -6.90
C TYR A 287 8.57 -14.93 -8.10
N VAL A 288 9.55 -14.01 -8.11
CA VAL A 288 10.53 -13.94 -9.22
C VAL A 288 11.30 -15.25 -9.39
N ASN A 289 11.41 -16.06 -8.33
CA ASN A 289 12.05 -17.37 -8.35
C ASN A 289 11.12 -18.55 -8.01
N ASN A 290 9.87 -18.31 -7.69
CA ASN A 290 8.90 -19.36 -7.37
C ASN A 290 7.94 -19.53 -8.56
N LYS A 291 7.94 -20.71 -9.14
CA LYS A 291 6.88 -21.12 -10.07
C LYS A 291 5.61 -21.32 -9.24
N TYR A 292 4.54 -20.57 -9.56
CA TYR A 292 3.20 -20.90 -9.13
C TYR A 292 2.82 -22.27 -9.67
#